data_18be5ee08fc3c4cf43f6674cab034cda
#
_entry.id   18be5ee08fc3c4cf43f6674cab034cda
#
_cell.length_a   1.000
_cell.length_b   1.000
_cell.length_c   1.000
_cell.angle_alpha   90.00
_cell.angle_beta   90.00
_cell.angle_gamma   90.00
#
_symmetry.space_group_name_H-M   'P 1'
#
loop_
_entity.id
_entity.type
_entity.pdbx_description
1 polymer ?
#
loop_
_entity_poly.entity_id
_entity_poly.type
_entity_poly.pdbx_seq_one_letter_code
_entity_poly.pdbx_strand_id
1 'polypeptide(L)'
;MTYNEIFSQYLYIDPNKYIKDLDLDRLITPFQIIPFEEKILQNYLTSINIRFGNALEAVVKQYLVEHGAQYIDRHSIPGKDCDQLFTYNNKTVLIEQKIRDDHDSTKKIGQIENYLDKKNSLADAICCCWFIDPHFQKNKKYYSSKIGDELYYGEEIEDFLEKVFGDNRCEGFYNFLQLIIQTYKATLSLKNLSLNINYKELGTATLYKLFKNSSIRESVSNIFFGGHIPYKEIYDYAKKARKISATEKLVSLLEEEGNV
;
A
#
# COMPACT_ATOMS: atom_id res chain seq x y z
N MET A 1 10.74 -17.91 -4.28
CA MET A 1 10.72 -16.49 -4.69
C MET A 1 11.78 -15.79 -3.87
N THR A 2 12.64 -14.99 -4.47
CA THR A 2 13.61 -14.20 -3.72
C THR A 2 12.91 -13.05 -3.00
N TYR A 3 13.49 -12.55 -1.90
CA TYR A 3 12.93 -11.40 -1.18
C TYR A 3 12.77 -10.17 -2.09
N ASN A 4 13.70 -9.96 -3.00
CA ASN A 4 13.62 -8.88 -3.99
C ASN A 4 12.45 -9.06 -4.97
N GLU A 5 12.15 -10.27 -5.40
CA GLU A 5 10.98 -10.55 -6.25
C GLU A 5 9.68 -10.28 -5.50
N ILE A 6 9.59 -10.65 -4.23
CA ILE A 6 8.42 -10.36 -3.38
C ILE A 6 8.19 -8.85 -3.33
N PHE A 7 9.21 -8.07 -2.98
CA PHE A 7 9.09 -6.61 -2.95
C PHE A 7 8.67 -6.04 -4.30
N SER A 8 9.33 -6.43 -5.38
CA SER A 8 9.02 -5.95 -6.74
C SER A 8 7.57 -6.22 -7.11
N GLN A 9 7.08 -7.41 -6.79
CA GLN A 9 5.70 -7.80 -7.07
C GLN A 9 4.68 -6.94 -6.33
N TYR A 10 4.92 -6.65 -5.05
CA TYR A 10 3.98 -5.86 -4.24
C TYR A 10 4.06 -4.36 -4.52
N LEU A 11 5.24 -3.82 -4.78
CA LEU A 11 5.44 -2.37 -4.93
C LEU A 11 5.15 -1.88 -6.36
N TYR A 12 5.11 -2.78 -7.34
CA TYR A 12 4.76 -2.36 -8.70
C TYR A 12 3.32 -1.83 -8.76
N ILE A 13 3.19 -0.60 -9.22
CA ILE A 13 1.90 0.03 -9.52
C ILE A 13 1.87 0.27 -11.03
N ASP A 14 0.97 -0.41 -11.73
CA ASP A 14 0.66 -0.08 -13.12
C ASP A 14 -0.02 1.30 -13.16
N PRO A 15 0.60 2.33 -13.76
CA PRO A 15 0.05 3.67 -13.80
C PRO A 15 -1.33 3.73 -14.47
N ASN A 16 -1.54 2.98 -15.54
CA ASN A 16 -2.82 2.97 -16.27
C ASN A 16 -3.93 2.38 -15.41
N LYS A 17 -3.65 1.27 -14.72
CA LYS A 17 -4.60 0.66 -13.80
C LYS A 17 -4.90 1.60 -12.62
N TYR A 18 -3.87 2.22 -12.04
CA TYR A 18 -4.04 3.18 -10.95
C TYR A 18 -4.98 4.32 -11.33
N ILE A 19 -4.79 4.93 -12.52
CA ILE A 19 -5.66 6.02 -13.00
C ILE A 19 -7.09 5.55 -13.26
N LYS A 20 -7.28 4.35 -13.81
CA LYS A 20 -8.63 3.79 -14.02
C LYS A 20 -9.40 3.60 -12.72
N ASP A 21 -8.68 3.17 -11.68
CA ASP A 21 -9.26 2.87 -10.37
C ASP A 21 -9.47 4.14 -9.51
N LEU A 22 -8.92 5.31 -9.93
CA LEU A 22 -9.17 6.57 -9.24
C LEU A 22 -10.63 7.01 -9.37
N ASP A 23 -11.23 7.32 -8.24
CA ASP A 23 -12.51 8.04 -8.21
C ASP A 23 -12.27 9.54 -8.44
N LEU A 24 -12.15 9.90 -9.71
CA LEU A 24 -11.84 11.27 -10.11
C LEU A 24 -12.93 12.26 -9.65
N ASP A 25 -14.19 11.82 -9.55
CA ASP A 25 -15.28 12.69 -9.12
C ASP A 25 -15.14 13.07 -7.63
N ARG A 26 -14.54 12.20 -6.80
CA ARG A 26 -14.19 12.53 -5.40
C ARG A 26 -12.99 13.45 -5.26
N LEU A 27 -12.12 13.49 -6.26
CA LEU A 27 -10.92 14.35 -6.25
C LEU A 27 -11.23 15.78 -6.72
N ILE A 28 -12.39 16.00 -7.36
CA ILE A 28 -12.79 17.28 -7.96
C ILE A 28 -14.07 17.74 -7.29
N THR A 29 -13.98 18.21 -6.06
CA THR A 29 -15.13 18.76 -5.35
C THR A 29 -14.90 20.22 -4.99
N PRO A 30 -15.97 21.05 -4.89
CA PRO A 30 -15.84 22.46 -4.48
C PRO A 30 -15.21 22.64 -3.10
N PHE A 31 -15.19 21.59 -2.28
CA PHE A 31 -14.63 21.61 -0.91
C PHE A 31 -13.22 21.08 -0.84
N GLN A 32 -12.61 20.71 -1.97
CA GLN A 32 -11.23 20.24 -2.02
C GLN A 32 -10.28 21.45 -2.03
N ILE A 33 -9.55 21.65 -0.92
CA ILE A 33 -8.58 22.76 -0.77
C ILE A 33 -7.19 22.41 -1.30
N ILE A 34 -6.87 21.12 -1.43
CA ILE A 34 -5.60 20.66 -1.98
C ILE A 34 -5.72 20.65 -3.50
N PRO A 35 -4.81 21.27 -4.25
CA PRO A 35 -4.81 21.21 -5.70
C PRO A 35 -4.86 19.77 -6.21
N PHE A 36 -5.38 19.60 -7.42
CA PHE A 36 -5.64 18.27 -7.99
C PHE A 36 -4.36 17.43 -8.15
N GLU A 37 -3.25 18.07 -8.56
CA GLU A 37 -1.94 17.41 -8.71
C GLU A 37 -1.46 16.82 -7.39
N GLU A 38 -1.44 17.63 -6.35
CA GLU A 38 -1.01 17.23 -5.01
C GLU A 38 -1.92 16.16 -4.45
N LYS A 39 -3.20 16.21 -4.77
CA LYS A 39 -4.15 15.20 -4.32
C LYS A 39 -3.92 13.84 -4.98
N ILE A 40 -3.68 13.81 -6.27
CA ILE A 40 -3.31 12.58 -6.98
C ILE A 40 -1.99 12.04 -6.43
N LEU A 41 -0.98 12.89 -6.25
CA LEU A 41 0.30 12.51 -5.70
C LEU A 41 0.17 11.96 -4.28
N GLN A 42 -0.63 12.60 -3.42
CA GLN A 42 -0.93 12.14 -2.07
C GLN A 42 -1.55 10.74 -2.08
N ASN A 43 -2.54 10.51 -2.94
CA ASN A 43 -3.19 9.20 -3.06
C ASN A 43 -2.22 8.12 -3.57
N TYR A 44 -1.37 8.48 -4.54
CA TYR A 44 -0.34 7.58 -5.06
C TYR A 44 0.68 7.18 -3.99
N LEU A 45 1.19 8.15 -3.23
CA LEU A 45 2.12 7.91 -2.12
C LEU A 45 1.47 7.08 -1.00
N THR A 46 0.19 7.33 -0.71
CA THR A 46 -0.58 6.50 0.23
C THR A 46 -0.67 5.06 -0.25
N SER A 47 -0.93 4.84 -1.54
CA SER A 47 -0.97 3.50 -2.15
C SER A 47 0.40 2.79 -2.06
N ILE A 48 1.51 3.52 -2.27
CA ILE A 48 2.86 2.98 -2.09
C ILE A 48 3.07 2.54 -0.63
N ASN A 49 2.68 3.37 0.34
CA ASN A 49 2.84 3.03 1.76
C ASN A 49 2.06 1.78 2.16
N ILE A 50 0.81 1.62 1.68
CA ILE A 50 0.01 0.41 1.92
C ILE A 50 0.69 -0.81 1.30
N ARG A 51 1.13 -0.71 0.05
CA ARG A 51 1.83 -1.79 -0.65
C ARG A 51 3.16 -2.16 0.01
N PHE A 52 3.86 -1.17 0.55
CA PHE A 52 5.09 -1.40 1.30
C PHE A 52 4.82 -2.20 2.59
N GLY A 53 3.74 -1.91 3.31
CA GLY A 53 3.29 -2.72 4.44
C GLY A 53 3.07 -4.19 4.05
N ASN A 54 2.27 -4.40 2.99
CA ASN A 54 1.97 -5.74 2.49
C ASN A 54 3.24 -6.48 1.99
N ALA A 55 4.17 -5.76 1.38
CA ALA A 55 5.45 -6.32 0.94
C ALA A 55 6.29 -6.80 2.13
N LEU A 56 6.36 -5.99 3.20
CA LEU A 56 7.06 -6.37 4.43
C LEU A 56 6.40 -7.57 5.11
N GLU A 57 5.07 -7.63 5.17
CA GLU A 57 4.35 -8.80 5.67
C GLU A 57 4.73 -10.07 4.89
N ALA A 58 4.78 -9.98 3.56
CA ALA A 58 5.15 -11.11 2.70
C ALA A 58 6.62 -11.54 2.87
N VAL A 59 7.53 -10.58 3.03
CA VAL A 59 8.96 -10.84 3.30
C VAL A 59 9.15 -11.51 4.65
N VAL A 60 8.52 -10.99 5.70
CA VAL A 60 8.53 -11.60 7.03
C VAL A 60 7.98 -13.01 6.98
N LYS A 61 6.85 -13.21 6.31
CA LYS A 61 6.26 -14.53 6.10
C LYS A 61 7.25 -15.50 5.47
N GLN A 62 7.91 -15.11 4.38
CA GLN A 62 8.88 -15.94 3.68
C GLN A 62 10.06 -16.29 4.60
N TYR A 63 10.58 -15.30 5.33
CA TYR A 63 11.66 -15.50 6.31
C TYR A 63 11.26 -16.53 7.38
N LEU A 64 10.10 -16.36 8.00
CA LEU A 64 9.62 -17.27 9.05
C LEU A 64 9.38 -18.69 8.52
N VAL A 65 8.89 -18.85 7.28
CA VAL A 65 8.74 -20.15 6.62
C VAL A 65 10.10 -20.84 6.44
N GLU A 66 11.12 -20.11 6.02
CA GLU A 66 12.50 -20.64 5.88
C GLU A 66 13.08 -21.09 7.22
N HIS A 67 12.57 -20.54 8.34
CA HIS A 67 12.93 -20.95 9.71
C HIS A 67 11.98 -22.00 10.32
N GLY A 68 11.08 -22.57 9.50
CA GLY A 68 10.22 -23.69 9.87
C GLY A 68 8.81 -23.36 10.33
N ALA A 69 8.37 -22.09 10.20
CA ALA A 69 6.99 -21.71 10.47
C ALA A 69 6.03 -22.36 9.44
N GLN A 70 4.93 -22.92 9.93
CA GLN A 70 3.86 -23.48 9.11
C GLN A 70 2.65 -22.54 9.16
N TYR A 71 2.43 -21.78 8.08
CA TYR A 71 1.39 -20.77 8.05
C TYR A 71 -0.02 -21.36 8.04
N ILE A 72 -0.89 -20.76 8.82
CA ILE A 72 -2.33 -20.98 8.86
C ILE A 72 -2.97 -19.92 7.95
N ASP A 73 -4.15 -20.21 7.40
CA ASP A 73 -4.89 -19.21 6.62
C ASP A 73 -5.13 -17.96 7.48
N ARG A 74 -4.74 -16.81 6.94
CA ARG A 74 -4.89 -15.50 7.62
C ARG A 74 -6.34 -15.12 7.95
N HIS A 75 -7.31 -15.76 7.28
CA HIS A 75 -8.74 -15.61 7.50
C HIS A 75 -9.34 -16.68 8.43
N SER A 76 -8.49 -17.49 9.10
CA SER A 76 -8.95 -18.56 10.01
C SER A 76 -9.75 -18.04 11.19
N ILE A 77 -9.56 -16.76 11.58
CA ILE A 77 -10.38 -16.09 12.58
C ILE A 77 -11.52 -15.37 11.84
N PRO A 78 -12.78 -15.75 12.03
CA PRO A 78 -13.90 -15.14 11.31
C PRO A 78 -13.95 -13.62 11.45
N GLY A 79 -14.01 -12.91 10.32
CA GLY A 79 -14.07 -11.46 10.26
C GLY A 79 -12.77 -10.73 10.65
N LYS A 80 -11.67 -11.45 10.82
CA LYS A 80 -10.36 -10.89 11.16
C LYS A 80 -9.31 -11.30 10.13
N ASP A 81 -8.43 -10.37 9.82
CA ASP A 81 -7.29 -10.55 8.94
C ASP A 81 -6.01 -10.47 9.76
N CYS A 82 -5.23 -11.55 9.81
CA CYS A 82 -4.01 -11.63 10.60
C CYS A 82 -2.79 -11.31 9.75
N ASP A 83 -1.92 -10.42 10.23
CA ASP A 83 -0.69 -10.07 9.53
C ASP A 83 0.23 -11.29 9.44
N GLN A 84 0.50 -11.97 10.58
CA GLN A 84 1.22 -13.23 10.64
C GLN A 84 0.48 -14.20 11.56
N LEU A 85 0.09 -15.36 11.05
CA LEU A 85 -0.52 -16.45 11.82
C LEU A 85 0.07 -17.79 11.36
N PHE A 86 0.74 -18.50 12.26
CA PHE A 86 1.43 -19.74 11.93
C PHE A 86 1.54 -20.68 13.12
N THR A 87 1.93 -21.92 12.88
CA THR A 87 2.34 -22.86 13.92
C THR A 87 3.84 -23.13 13.84
N TYR A 88 4.44 -23.29 15.01
CA TYR A 88 5.82 -23.78 15.17
C TYR A 88 5.91 -24.67 16.42
N ASN A 89 6.46 -25.88 16.30
CA ASN A 89 6.55 -26.86 17.38
C ASN A 89 5.20 -27.06 18.12
N ASN A 90 4.12 -27.20 17.38
CA ASN A 90 2.73 -27.37 17.88
C ASN A 90 2.20 -26.17 18.70
N LYS A 91 2.84 -25.02 18.65
CA LYS A 91 2.33 -23.79 19.24
C LYS A 91 1.82 -22.88 18.16
N THR A 92 0.64 -22.29 18.37
CA THR A 92 0.11 -21.24 17.50
C THR A 92 0.76 -19.92 17.84
N VAL A 93 1.17 -19.17 16.84
CA VAL A 93 1.81 -17.84 16.98
C VAL A 93 1.02 -16.81 16.18
N LEU A 94 0.65 -15.72 16.83
CA LEU A 94 0.00 -14.56 16.22
C LEU A 94 0.91 -13.34 16.37
N ILE A 95 1.20 -12.69 15.27
CA ILE A 95 1.94 -11.43 15.26
C ILE A 95 1.09 -10.37 14.55
N GLU A 96 0.81 -9.28 15.24
CA GLU A 96 0.30 -8.06 14.63
C GLU A 96 1.48 -7.17 14.25
N GLN A 97 1.70 -6.99 12.97
CA GLN A 97 2.87 -6.30 12.42
C GLN A 97 2.54 -4.90 11.99
N LYS A 98 3.30 -3.92 12.46
CA LYS A 98 3.20 -2.52 12.02
C LYS A 98 4.59 -1.97 11.71
N ILE A 99 4.65 -1.03 10.76
CA ILE A 99 5.91 -0.38 10.42
C ILE A 99 6.25 0.66 11.48
N ARG A 100 5.30 1.52 11.83
CA ARG A 100 5.51 2.68 12.71
C ARG A 100 4.44 2.80 13.77
N ASP A 101 4.82 3.36 14.90
CA ASP A 101 3.93 3.79 15.96
C ASP A 101 3.78 5.33 15.93
N ASP A 102 3.18 5.85 14.86
CA ASP A 102 2.90 7.29 14.68
C ASP A 102 1.40 7.61 14.60
N HIS A 103 0.58 6.67 15.03
CA HIS A 103 -0.88 6.74 14.91
C HIS A 103 -1.51 7.83 15.76
N ASP A 104 -2.64 8.37 15.26
CA ASP A 104 -3.53 9.24 16.04
C ASP A 104 -4.28 8.46 17.15
N SER A 105 -4.98 9.20 18.00
CA SER A 105 -5.68 8.62 19.15
C SER A 105 -6.75 7.59 18.78
N THR A 106 -7.44 7.76 17.67
CA THR A 106 -8.50 6.86 17.22
C THR A 106 -7.91 5.56 16.65
N LYS A 107 -6.91 5.67 15.78
CA LYS A 107 -6.27 4.51 15.17
C LYS A 107 -5.59 3.61 16.19
N LYS A 108 -4.88 4.18 17.18
CA LYS A 108 -4.21 3.38 18.22
C LYS A 108 -5.19 2.55 19.05
N ILE A 109 -6.38 3.10 19.37
CA ILE A 109 -7.41 2.37 20.11
C ILE A 109 -7.90 1.19 19.25
N GLY A 110 -8.32 1.44 18.02
CA GLY A 110 -8.82 0.40 17.13
C GLY A 110 -7.80 -0.70 16.83
N GLN A 111 -6.50 -0.37 16.77
CA GLN A 111 -5.44 -1.37 16.61
C GLN A 111 -5.33 -2.31 17.81
N ILE A 112 -5.34 -1.76 19.01
CA ILE A 112 -5.29 -2.57 20.24
C ILE A 112 -6.54 -3.44 20.38
N GLU A 113 -7.71 -2.89 20.16
CA GLU A 113 -8.96 -3.65 20.20
C GLU A 113 -8.93 -4.80 19.17
N ASN A 114 -8.51 -4.54 17.95
CA ASN A 114 -8.37 -5.57 16.92
C ASN A 114 -7.36 -6.66 17.31
N TYR A 115 -6.20 -6.28 17.87
CA TYR A 115 -5.21 -7.23 18.35
C TYR A 115 -5.75 -8.10 19.49
N LEU A 116 -6.37 -7.51 20.51
CA LEU A 116 -6.94 -8.22 21.65
C LEU A 116 -8.06 -9.16 21.22
N ASP A 117 -8.91 -8.75 20.30
CA ASP A 117 -9.97 -9.58 19.73
C ASP A 117 -9.40 -10.82 18.99
N LYS A 118 -8.33 -10.63 18.20
CA LYS A 118 -7.64 -11.74 17.54
C LYS A 118 -7.02 -12.70 18.56
N LYS A 119 -6.31 -12.16 19.56
CA LYS A 119 -5.70 -12.92 20.64
C LYS A 119 -6.74 -13.73 21.41
N ASN A 120 -7.86 -13.11 21.81
CA ASN A 120 -8.94 -13.78 22.54
C ASN A 120 -9.64 -14.89 21.74
N SER A 121 -9.51 -14.86 20.40
CA SER A 121 -10.05 -15.89 19.52
C SER A 121 -9.12 -17.11 19.37
N LEU A 122 -7.90 -17.03 19.89
CA LEU A 122 -6.88 -18.08 19.76
C LEU A 122 -6.49 -18.59 21.16
N ALA A 123 -6.98 -19.78 21.52
CA ALA A 123 -6.59 -20.42 22.79
C ALA A 123 -5.10 -20.77 22.77
N ASP A 124 -4.39 -20.46 23.87
CA ASP A 124 -2.99 -20.84 24.11
C ASP A 124 -1.99 -20.36 23.05
N ALA A 125 -2.34 -19.35 22.24
CA ALA A 125 -1.42 -18.80 21.25
C ALA A 125 -0.36 -17.89 21.90
N ILE A 126 0.87 -17.96 21.37
CA ILE A 126 1.91 -16.98 21.66
C ILE A 126 1.62 -15.75 20.78
N CYS A 127 1.31 -14.62 21.43
CA CYS A 127 0.88 -13.42 20.72
C CYS A 127 1.85 -12.27 20.94
N CYS A 128 2.05 -11.44 19.92
CA CYS A 128 2.73 -10.17 20.07
C CYS A 128 2.23 -9.12 19.06
N CYS A 129 2.46 -7.87 19.41
CA CYS A 129 2.38 -6.74 18.50
C CYS A 129 3.79 -6.15 18.35
N TRP A 130 4.26 -5.99 17.13
CA TRP A 130 5.55 -5.38 16.91
C TRP A 130 5.54 -4.19 15.95
N PHE A 131 6.47 -3.28 16.18
CA PHE A 131 6.72 -2.11 15.35
C PHE A 131 8.14 -2.17 14.79
N ILE A 132 8.25 -2.25 13.46
CA ILE A 132 9.55 -2.47 12.80
C ILE A 132 10.47 -1.26 12.95
N ASP A 133 9.94 -0.03 12.87
CA ASP A 133 10.72 1.20 12.99
C ASP A 133 10.77 1.70 14.45
N PRO A 134 11.91 1.52 15.15
CA PRO A 134 12.01 1.91 16.56
C PRO A 134 12.09 3.41 16.81
N HIS A 135 12.24 4.24 15.76
CA HIS A 135 12.27 5.70 15.89
C HIS A 135 10.89 6.31 16.18
N PHE A 136 9.82 5.55 15.92
CA PHE A 136 8.46 5.97 16.17
C PHE A 136 7.87 5.20 17.35
N GLN A 137 7.88 5.82 18.54
CA GLN A 137 7.38 5.24 19.79
C GLN A 137 6.35 6.17 20.47
N LYS A 138 5.59 6.91 19.66
CA LYS A 138 4.64 7.92 20.14
C LYS A 138 3.62 7.37 21.14
N ASN A 139 3.18 6.14 20.94
CA ASN A 139 2.13 5.52 21.74
C ASN A 139 2.67 4.35 22.61
N LYS A 140 3.98 4.18 22.76
CA LYS A 140 4.60 3.05 23.50
C LYS A 140 3.99 2.89 24.91
N LYS A 141 3.82 3.98 25.66
CA LYS A 141 3.18 3.93 27.00
C LYS A 141 1.76 3.41 26.95
N TYR A 142 0.98 3.83 25.95
CA TYR A 142 -0.40 3.39 25.81
C TYR A 142 -0.47 1.90 25.46
N TYR A 143 0.31 1.46 24.49
CA TYR A 143 0.35 0.05 24.10
C TYR A 143 0.84 -0.84 25.25
N SER A 144 1.95 -0.48 25.91
CA SER A 144 2.48 -1.25 27.05
C SER A 144 1.46 -1.38 28.19
N SER A 145 0.64 -0.35 28.43
CA SER A 145 -0.42 -0.41 29.46
C SER A 145 -1.56 -1.37 29.12
N LYS A 146 -1.70 -1.78 27.85
CA LYS A 146 -2.78 -2.66 27.37
C LYS A 146 -2.33 -4.09 27.08
N ILE A 147 -1.13 -4.27 26.55
CA ILE A 147 -0.62 -5.57 26.10
C ILE A 147 0.68 -5.99 26.80
N GLY A 148 1.23 -5.15 27.70
CA GLY A 148 2.36 -5.50 28.56
C GLY A 148 3.60 -5.95 27.77
N ASP A 149 4.13 -7.11 28.12
CA ASP A 149 5.34 -7.70 27.57
C ASP A 149 5.17 -8.32 26.16
N GLU A 150 3.98 -8.18 25.54
CA GLU A 150 3.71 -8.62 24.18
C GLU A 150 4.03 -7.54 23.12
N LEU A 151 4.73 -6.49 23.50
CA LEU A 151 5.06 -5.34 22.67
C LEU A 151 6.57 -5.27 22.40
N TYR A 152 6.94 -5.25 21.09
CA TYR A 152 8.33 -5.25 20.66
C TYR A 152 8.58 -4.16 19.61
N TYR A 153 9.74 -3.50 19.68
CA TYR A 153 10.17 -2.44 18.77
C TYR A 153 11.56 -2.72 18.19
N GLY A 154 11.68 -2.65 16.88
CA GLY A 154 12.98 -2.76 16.21
C GLY A 154 13.72 -4.04 16.57
N GLU A 155 14.90 -3.92 17.17
CA GLU A 155 15.75 -5.06 17.57
C GLU A 155 15.09 -5.94 18.64
N GLU A 156 14.20 -5.40 19.50
CA GLU A 156 13.46 -6.19 20.50
C GLU A 156 12.61 -7.32 19.84
N ILE A 157 12.35 -7.23 18.53
CA ILE A 157 11.65 -8.27 17.76
C ILE A 157 12.44 -9.60 17.78
N GLU A 158 13.76 -9.53 17.80
CA GLU A 158 14.61 -10.72 17.85
C GLU A 158 14.42 -11.49 19.15
N ASP A 159 14.21 -10.79 20.29
CA ASP A 159 13.90 -11.42 21.59
C ASP A 159 12.60 -12.23 21.52
N PHE A 160 11.59 -11.72 20.79
CA PHE A 160 10.35 -12.47 20.58
C PHE A 160 10.57 -13.70 19.69
N LEU A 161 11.32 -13.54 18.61
CA LEU A 161 11.61 -14.65 17.70
C LEU A 161 12.43 -15.73 18.38
N GLU A 162 13.37 -15.39 19.27
CA GLU A 162 14.10 -16.34 20.08
C GLU A 162 13.17 -17.15 21.01
N LYS A 163 12.19 -16.49 21.65
CA LYS A 163 11.17 -17.19 22.47
C LYS A 163 10.34 -18.19 21.66
N VAL A 164 10.11 -17.91 20.37
CA VAL A 164 9.31 -18.78 19.47
C VAL A 164 10.17 -19.90 18.89
N PHE A 165 11.31 -19.56 18.28
CA PHE A 165 12.12 -20.48 17.48
C PHE A 165 13.26 -21.13 18.26
N GLY A 166 13.76 -20.48 19.33
CA GLY A 166 14.91 -20.93 20.14
C GLY A 166 16.24 -20.78 19.39
N ASP A 167 17.33 -20.97 20.14
CA ASP A 167 18.70 -21.17 19.64
C ASP A 167 19.22 -20.13 18.63
N ASN A 168 18.96 -18.86 18.83
CA ASN A 168 19.45 -17.75 17.99
C ASN A 168 19.16 -17.92 16.48
N ARG A 169 18.17 -18.73 16.12
CA ARG A 169 17.83 -19.02 14.70
C ARG A 169 17.47 -17.79 13.90
N CYS A 170 16.93 -16.77 14.55
CA CYS A 170 16.51 -15.52 13.94
C CYS A 170 17.43 -14.34 14.30
N GLU A 171 18.63 -14.62 14.80
CA GLU A 171 19.65 -13.60 15.04
C GLU A 171 19.94 -12.84 13.74
N GLY A 172 19.98 -11.51 13.82
CA GLY A 172 20.18 -10.64 12.67
C GLY A 172 18.92 -10.40 11.81
N PHE A 173 17.74 -10.84 12.25
CA PHE A 173 16.48 -10.59 11.54
C PHE A 173 16.21 -9.10 11.31
N TYR A 174 16.46 -8.26 12.31
CA TYR A 174 16.25 -6.83 12.19
C TYR A 174 17.21 -6.19 11.17
N ASN A 175 18.48 -6.59 11.19
CA ASN A 175 19.46 -6.16 10.20
C ASN A 175 19.09 -6.63 8.78
N PHE A 176 18.60 -7.85 8.65
CA PHE A 176 18.07 -8.38 7.39
C PHE A 176 16.92 -7.49 6.84
N LEU A 177 15.93 -7.14 7.68
CA LEU A 177 14.85 -6.25 7.26
C LEU A 177 15.38 -4.87 6.85
N GLN A 178 16.30 -4.30 7.58
CA GLN A 178 16.93 -3.01 7.24
C GLN A 178 17.63 -3.07 5.88
N LEU A 179 18.39 -4.11 5.61
CA LEU A 179 19.11 -4.29 4.34
C LEU A 179 18.13 -4.36 3.16
N ILE A 180 17.06 -5.15 3.30
CA ILE A 180 16.03 -5.25 2.28
C ILE A 180 15.37 -3.89 2.02
N ILE A 181 14.98 -3.18 3.06
CA ILE A 181 14.35 -1.86 2.95
C ILE A 181 15.31 -0.85 2.28
N GLN A 182 16.60 -0.86 2.63
CA GLN A 182 17.59 0.02 2.03
C GLN A 182 17.80 -0.26 0.54
N THR A 183 17.85 -1.53 0.15
CA THR A 183 17.94 -1.94 -1.25
C THR A 183 16.76 -1.39 -2.06
N TYR A 184 15.57 -1.40 -1.47
CA TYR A 184 14.38 -0.85 -2.11
C TYR A 184 14.33 0.67 -2.17
N LYS A 185 14.75 1.36 -1.11
CA LYS A 185 14.85 2.82 -1.13
C LYS A 185 15.72 3.32 -2.27
N ALA A 186 16.78 2.58 -2.60
CA ALA A 186 17.67 2.91 -3.71
C ALA A 186 16.99 2.77 -5.09
N THR A 187 15.98 1.91 -5.21
CA THR A 187 15.24 1.69 -6.47
C THR A 187 14.03 2.62 -6.64
N LEU A 188 13.46 3.14 -5.54
CA LEU A 188 12.33 4.07 -5.55
C LEU A 188 12.81 5.51 -5.84
N SER A 189 13.10 5.81 -7.10
CA SER A 189 13.36 7.19 -7.51
C SER A 189 12.04 7.91 -7.79
N LEU A 190 11.62 8.78 -6.87
CA LEU A 190 10.49 9.70 -7.06
C LEU A 190 10.70 10.69 -8.22
N LYS A 191 11.94 10.83 -8.72
CA LYS A 191 12.26 11.74 -9.83
C LYS A 191 11.66 11.31 -11.17
N ASN A 192 11.18 10.08 -11.28
CA ASN A 192 10.59 9.52 -12.50
C ASN A 192 9.09 9.29 -12.41
N LEU A 193 8.39 9.96 -11.48
CA LEU A 193 6.94 9.96 -11.39
C LEU A 193 6.28 10.87 -12.45
N SER A 194 6.81 10.92 -13.66
CA SER A 194 5.92 11.15 -14.80
C SER A 194 5.14 9.85 -14.96
N LEU A 195 3.89 9.87 -14.55
CA LEU A 195 2.94 8.79 -14.83
C LEU A 195 2.65 8.80 -16.33
N ASN A 196 3.68 8.52 -17.16
CA ASN A 196 3.53 8.43 -18.61
C ASN A 196 2.51 7.34 -18.91
N ILE A 197 1.27 7.75 -19.09
CA ILE A 197 0.17 6.84 -19.36
C ILE A 197 0.00 6.63 -20.85
N ASN A 198 -0.29 5.40 -21.22
CA ASN A 198 -0.77 5.10 -22.54
C ASN A 198 -2.28 5.38 -22.64
N TYR A 199 -2.67 6.46 -23.30
CA TYR A 199 -4.07 6.86 -23.41
C TYR A 199 -4.97 5.75 -24.01
N LYS A 200 -4.44 4.88 -24.87
CA LYS A 200 -5.20 3.77 -25.43
C LYS A 200 -5.58 2.73 -24.38
N GLU A 201 -4.72 2.53 -23.40
CA GLU A 201 -4.98 1.62 -22.28
C GLU A 201 -5.99 2.18 -21.27
N LEU A 202 -6.09 3.52 -21.13
CA LEU A 202 -7.07 4.15 -20.27
C LEU A 202 -8.52 3.92 -20.74
N GLY A 203 -8.73 3.93 -22.03
CA GLY A 203 -10.05 3.87 -22.64
C GLY A 203 -10.81 5.21 -22.59
N THR A 204 -11.80 5.34 -23.47
CA THR A 204 -12.51 6.61 -23.72
C THR A 204 -13.29 7.13 -22.51
N ALA A 205 -13.80 6.24 -21.67
CA ALA A 205 -14.55 6.66 -20.48
C ALA A 205 -13.64 7.35 -19.44
N THR A 206 -12.44 6.84 -19.20
CA THR A 206 -11.47 7.46 -18.31
C THR A 206 -10.94 8.76 -18.89
N LEU A 207 -10.63 8.78 -20.19
CA LEU A 207 -10.19 9.99 -20.89
C LEU A 207 -11.26 11.10 -20.82
N TYR A 208 -12.53 10.77 -21.03
CA TYR A 208 -13.61 11.74 -20.86
C TYR A 208 -13.65 12.32 -19.43
N LYS A 209 -13.52 11.48 -18.40
CA LYS A 209 -13.49 11.95 -17.01
C LYS A 209 -12.31 12.89 -16.73
N LEU A 210 -11.13 12.59 -17.29
CA LEU A 210 -9.94 13.44 -17.15
C LEU A 210 -10.11 14.80 -17.85
N PHE A 211 -10.79 14.84 -19.02
CA PHE A 211 -10.86 16.05 -19.84
C PHE A 211 -12.13 16.88 -19.62
N LYS A 212 -13.20 16.33 -19.04
CA LYS A 212 -14.47 17.04 -18.83
C LYS A 212 -14.35 18.29 -17.95
N ASN A 213 -13.32 18.37 -17.12
CA ASN A 213 -13.08 19.49 -16.23
C ASN A 213 -11.94 20.38 -16.77
N SER A 214 -12.30 21.56 -17.27
CA SER A 214 -11.36 22.49 -17.87
C SER A 214 -10.30 23.01 -16.89
N SER A 215 -10.67 23.17 -15.60
CA SER A 215 -9.75 23.71 -14.59
C SER A 215 -8.64 22.75 -14.18
N ILE A 216 -8.74 21.44 -14.52
CA ILE A 216 -7.72 20.45 -14.18
C ILE A 216 -6.93 19.95 -15.39
N ARG A 217 -7.23 20.43 -16.61
CA ARG A 217 -6.56 19.96 -17.84
C ARG A 217 -5.06 20.25 -17.86
N GLU A 218 -4.64 21.38 -17.33
CA GLU A 218 -3.23 21.71 -17.20
C GLU A 218 -2.53 20.69 -16.29
N SER A 219 -3.12 20.40 -15.14
CA SER A 219 -2.63 19.38 -14.21
C SER A 219 -2.59 17.99 -14.86
N VAL A 220 -3.65 17.65 -15.61
CA VAL A 220 -3.71 16.39 -16.39
C VAL A 220 -2.60 16.33 -17.42
N SER A 221 -2.33 17.43 -18.13
CA SER A 221 -1.22 17.54 -19.07
C SER A 221 0.12 17.26 -18.40
N ASN A 222 0.39 17.93 -17.29
CA ASN A 222 1.67 17.83 -16.59
C ASN A 222 1.90 16.44 -15.97
N ILE A 223 0.90 15.91 -15.28
CA ILE A 223 1.04 14.63 -14.55
C ILE A 223 1.07 13.43 -15.50
N PHE A 224 0.18 13.42 -16.49
CA PHE A 224 -0.09 12.22 -17.27
C PHE A 224 0.52 12.22 -18.66
N PHE A 225 0.81 13.39 -19.23
CA PHE A 225 1.25 13.52 -20.61
C PHE A 225 2.57 14.30 -20.76
N GLY A 226 3.31 14.53 -19.68
CA GLY A 226 4.59 15.21 -19.74
C GLY A 226 4.51 16.66 -20.25
N GLY A 227 3.38 17.34 -20.00
CA GLY A 227 3.14 18.73 -20.39
C GLY A 227 2.48 18.90 -21.76
N HIS A 228 2.23 17.82 -22.50
CA HIS A 228 1.60 17.90 -23.82
C HIS A 228 0.56 16.80 -24.03
N ILE A 229 -0.72 17.20 -24.11
CA ILE A 229 -1.82 16.28 -24.39
C ILE A 229 -1.87 16.00 -25.91
N PRO A 230 -1.79 14.74 -26.36
CA PRO A 230 -1.88 14.39 -27.75
C PRO A 230 -3.37 14.38 -28.22
N TYR A 231 -3.98 15.56 -28.28
CA TYR A 231 -5.42 15.70 -28.56
C TYR A 231 -5.85 15.02 -29.86
N LYS A 232 -5.10 15.23 -30.94
CA LYS A 232 -5.42 14.65 -32.25
C LYS A 232 -5.41 13.12 -32.21
N GLU A 233 -4.40 12.55 -31.61
CA GLU A 233 -4.25 11.08 -31.49
C GLU A 233 -5.35 10.49 -30.60
N ILE A 234 -5.73 11.18 -29.51
CA ILE A 234 -6.83 10.78 -28.63
C ILE A 234 -8.18 10.87 -29.37
N TYR A 235 -8.39 11.90 -30.15
CA TYR A 235 -9.58 12.06 -30.99
C TYR A 235 -9.69 10.97 -32.04
N ASP A 236 -8.63 10.70 -32.79
CA ASP A 236 -8.58 9.64 -33.79
C ASP A 236 -8.80 8.24 -33.16
N TYR A 237 -8.29 8.03 -31.96
CA TYR A 237 -8.55 6.84 -31.18
C TYR A 237 -10.01 6.74 -30.77
N ALA A 238 -10.60 7.82 -30.22
CA ALA A 238 -12.00 7.86 -29.80
C ALA A 238 -12.96 7.62 -30.97
N LYS A 239 -12.71 8.22 -32.15
CA LYS A 239 -13.54 8.01 -33.36
C LYS A 239 -13.56 6.56 -33.84
N LYS A 240 -12.51 5.79 -33.59
CA LYS A 240 -12.38 4.36 -33.96
C LYS A 240 -12.88 3.41 -32.86
N ALA A 241 -13.06 3.90 -31.64
CA ALA A 241 -13.50 3.10 -30.53
C ALA A 241 -15.00 2.74 -30.65
N ARG A 242 -15.42 1.70 -29.90
CA ARG A 242 -16.83 1.33 -29.82
C ARG A 242 -17.65 2.53 -29.36
N LYS A 243 -18.71 2.83 -30.08
CA LYS A 243 -19.64 3.92 -29.73
C LYS A 243 -20.41 3.59 -28.44
N ILE A 244 -20.02 4.25 -27.37
CA ILE A 244 -20.72 4.27 -26.09
C ILE A 244 -20.88 5.73 -25.67
N SER A 245 -21.81 6.03 -24.78
CA SER A 245 -22.10 7.41 -24.34
C SER A 245 -20.83 8.20 -23.93
N ALA A 246 -19.88 7.57 -23.25
CA ALA A 246 -18.64 8.22 -22.86
C ALA A 246 -17.71 8.54 -24.05
N THR A 247 -17.69 7.69 -25.08
CA THR A 247 -16.93 7.91 -26.31
C THR A 247 -17.49 9.11 -27.09
N GLU A 248 -18.81 9.17 -27.24
CA GLU A 248 -19.48 10.28 -27.92
C GLU A 248 -19.26 11.61 -27.20
N LYS A 249 -19.37 11.62 -25.87
CA LYS A 249 -19.08 12.79 -25.05
C LYS A 249 -17.62 13.24 -25.15
N LEU A 250 -16.67 12.30 -25.21
CA LEU A 250 -15.26 12.64 -25.39
C LEU A 250 -15.00 13.27 -26.74
N VAL A 251 -15.57 12.71 -27.82
CA VAL A 251 -15.44 13.26 -29.17
C VAL A 251 -16.00 14.67 -29.23
N SER A 252 -17.24 14.90 -28.77
CA SER A 252 -17.85 16.23 -28.72
C SER A 252 -17.00 17.23 -27.94
N LEU A 253 -16.50 16.84 -26.77
CA LEU A 253 -15.64 17.68 -25.94
C LEU A 253 -14.36 18.11 -26.68
N LEU A 254 -13.72 17.20 -27.40
CA LEU A 254 -12.49 17.50 -28.13
C LEU A 254 -12.73 18.38 -29.38
N GLU A 255 -13.91 18.24 -30.03
CA GLU A 255 -14.34 19.08 -31.17
C GLU A 255 -14.67 20.51 -30.69
N GLU A 256 -15.40 20.66 -29.56
CA GLU A 256 -15.76 21.96 -28.98
C GLU A 256 -14.57 22.81 -28.58
N GLU A 257 -13.50 22.17 -28.13
CA GLU A 257 -12.29 22.84 -27.66
C GLU A 257 -11.37 23.32 -28.79
N GLY A 258 -11.67 23.00 -30.05
CA GLY A 258 -10.88 23.41 -31.21
C GLY A 258 -9.46 22.81 -31.27
N ASN A 259 -9.23 21.72 -30.53
CA ASN A 259 -7.92 21.05 -30.44
C ASN A 259 -7.72 19.97 -31.51
N VAL A 260 -8.68 19.77 -32.43
CA VAL A 260 -8.69 18.73 -33.47
C VAL A 260 -9.23 19.26 -34.78
#